data_6f4f905cc0b5fd4cc5d189c669d3f161
#
_entry.id   6f4f905cc0b5fd4cc5d189c669d3f161
#
_cell.length_a   1.000
_cell.length_b   1.000
_cell.length_c   1.000
_cell.angle_alpha   90.00
_cell.angle_beta   90.00
_cell.angle_gamma   90.00
#
_symmetry.space_group_name_H-M   'P 1'
#
loop_
_entity.id
_entity.type
_entity.pdbx_description
1 polymer ?
#
loop_
_entity_poly.entity_id
_entity_poly.type
_entity_poly.pdbx_seq_one_letter_code
_entity_poly.pdbx_strand_id
1 'polypeptide(L)'
;MRNRFFRLDEDREGLGKKGSIVALEVNMRAPGGYIPDEMNYALDSDVYTIWADSVIYDKCYMNCHFSHYVTHVGIKSSIDHCHSDEEIRERFGGNMLMETEIPALHAREIGDHVFLIRSDSKEERDNIISYMLERNN
;
A
#
# COMPACT_ATOMS: atom_id res chain seq x y z
N MET A 1 2.77 10.58 2.98
CA MET A 1 3.47 11.55 2.11
C MET A 1 4.87 11.02 1.82
N ARG A 2 5.15 10.55 0.61
CA ARG A 2 6.52 10.17 0.21
C ARG A 2 7.11 11.36 -0.55
N ASN A 3 7.87 12.20 0.14
CA ASN A 3 8.73 13.16 -0.53
C ASN A 3 9.96 12.42 -1.03
N ARG A 4 10.18 12.40 -2.32
CA ARG A 4 11.43 11.92 -2.89
C ARG A 4 12.39 13.09 -3.03
N PHE A 5 13.46 13.06 -2.27
CA PHE A 5 14.60 13.96 -2.43
C PHE A 5 15.88 13.14 -2.46
N PHE A 6 16.86 13.66 -3.14
CA PHE A 6 18.20 13.12 -3.13
C PHE A 6 19.21 14.23 -2.87
N ARG A 7 20.36 13.85 -2.35
CA ARG A 7 21.48 14.75 -2.16
C ARG A 7 22.42 14.63 -3.36
N LEU A 8 22.83 15.75 -3.92
CA LEU A 8 23.78 15.76 -5.04
C LEU A 8 25.15 15.28 -4.54
N ASP A 9 25.74 14.33 -5.24
CA ASP A 9 27.07 13.78 -5.03
C ASP A 9 28.16 14.59 -5.74
N GLU A 10 27.78 15.42 -6.71
CA GLU A 10 28.60 16.33 -7.50
C GLU A 10 27.84 17.64 -7.80
N ASP A 11 28.55 18.65 -8.32
CA ASP A 11 27.92 19.87 -8.82
C ASP A 11 27.14 19.56 -10.09
N ARG A 12 25.87 19.98 -10.16
CA ARG A 12 25.02 19.81 -11.35
C ARG A 12 24.40 21.14 -11.74
N GLU A 13 24.67 21.54 -13.01
CA GLU A 13 24.12 22.76 -13.58
C GLU A 13 22.59 22.73 -13.54
N GLY A 14 21.97 23.81 -13.09
CA GLY A 14 20.51 23.93 -12.96
C GLY A 14 19.90 23.24 -11.71
N LEU A 15 20.65 22.40 -11.00
CA LEU A 15 20.17 21.68 -9.82
C LEU A 15 20.84 22.12 -8.51
N GLY A 16 22.13 22.50 -8.55
CA GLY A 16 22.84 22.98 -7.38
C GLY A 16 24.23 22.38 -7.22
N LYS A 17 24.88 22.72 -6.10
CA LYS A 17 26.21 22.21 -5.75
C LYS A 17 26.16 20.87 -5.04
N LYS A 18 27.28 20.17 -5.02
CA LYS A 18 27.48 18.97 -4.22
C LYS A 18 26.98 19.18 -2.79
N GLY A 19 26.19 18.23 -2.30
CA GLY A 19 25.56 18.28 -0.98
C GLY A 19 24.19 18.97 -0.93
N SER A 20 23.77 19.68 -2.00
CA SER A 20 22.43 20.26 -2.09
C SER A 20 21.37 19.15 -2.10
N ILE A 21 20.22 19.44 -1.46
CA ILE A 21 19.03 18.56 -1.49
C ILE A 21 18.13 19.01 -2.62
N VAL A 22 17.80 18.08 -3.53
CA VAL A 22 16.90 18.31 -4.64
C VAL A 22 15.62 17.54 -4.42
N ALA A 23 14.49 18.26 -4.44
CA ALA A 23 13.17 17.64 -4.42
C ALA A 23 12.78 17.15 -5.82
N LEU A 24 12.46 15.86 -5.94
CA LEU A 24 11.99 15.27 -7.21
C LEU A 24 10.49 15.42 -7.36
N GLU A 25 9.75 15.25 -6.28
CA GLU A 25 8.29 15.25 -6.29
C GLU A 25 7.75 15.69 -4.93
N VAL A 26 6.76 16.57 -4.97
CA VAL A 26 5.93 16.92 -3.81
C VAL A 26 4.50 16.48 -4.10
N ASN A 27 4.05 15.43 -3.46
CA ASN A 27 2.70 14.90 -3.63
C ASN A 27 1.75 15.59 -2.63
N MET A 28 0.98 16.57 -3.14
CA MET A 28 0.03 17.39 -2.36
C MET A 28 -1.42 16.88 -2.52
N ARG A 29 -1.62 15.66 -2.91
CA ARG A 29 -2.93 15.02 -3.10
C ARG A 29 -3.10 13.79 -2.22
N ALA A 30 -4.34 13.37 -2.02
CA ALA A 30 -4.62 12.06 -1.43
C ALA A 30 -3.92 10.95 -2.23
N PRO A 31 -3.41 9.90 -1.58
CA PRO A 31 -2.88 8.75 -2.26
C PRO A 31 -3.95 8.08 -3.11
N GLY A 32 -3.55 7.43 -4.18
CA GLY A 32 -4.43 6.65 -5.05
C GLY A 32 -4.29 5.14 -4.84
N GLY A 33 -4.98 4.38 -5.67
CA GLY A 33 -5.03 2.92 -5.57
C GLY A 33 -5.72 2.47 -4.29
N TYR A 34 -5.24 1.39 -3.71
CA TYR A 34 -5.79 0.80 -2.46
C TYR A 34 -5.30 1.48 -1.17
N ILE A 35 -4.41 2.48 -1.24
CA ILE A 35 -3.85 3.12 -0.05
C ILE A 35 -4.91 3.80 0.85
N PRO A 36 -5.92 4.51 0.30
CA PRO A 36 -6.99 5.06 1.14
C PRO A 36 -7.81 3.96 1.84
N ASP A 37 -8.09 2.86 1.15
CA ASP A 37 -8.83 1.73 1.72
C ASP A 37 -8.01 1.04 2.82
N GLU A 38 -6.71 0.82 2.59
CA GLU A 38 -5.79 0.32 3.63
C GLU A 38 -5.79 1.23 4.86
N MET A 39 -5.74 2.54 4.65
CA MET A 39 -5.78 3.51 5.76
C MET A 39 -7.11 3.45 6.50
N ASN A 40 -8.24 3.38 5.79
CA ASN A 40 -9.56 3.26 6.40
C ASN A 40 -9.66 2.03 7.31
N TYR A 41 -9.23 0.89 6.81
CA TYR A 41 -9.26 -0.37 7.58
C TYR A 41 -8.22 -0.44 8.70
N ALA A 42 -7.04 0.19 8.51
CA ALA A 42 -6.00 0.21 9.54
C ALA A 42 -6.32 1.15 10.70
N LEU A 43 -7.08 2.23 10.42
CA LEU A 43 -7.41 3.28 11.38
C LEU A 43 -8.86 3.15 11.91
N ASP A 44 -9.66 2.23 11.38
CA ASP A 44 -11.12 2.18 11.58
C ASP A 44 -11.77 3.56 11.39
N SER A 45 -11.39 4.27 10.31
CA SER A 45 -11.76 5.66 10.05
C SER A 45 -12.06 5.90 8.58
N ASP A 46 -12.66 7.05 8.25
CA ASP A 46 -12.88 7.49 6.88
C ASP A 46 -11.89 8.60 6.50
N VAL A 47 -10.80 8.21 5.83
CA VAL A 47 -9.77 9.16 5.39
C VAL A 47 -10.24 10.09 4.29
N TYR A 48 -11.30 9.75 3.56
CA TYR A 48 -11.89 10.63 2.54
C TYR A 48 -12.58 11.83 3.20
N THR A 49 -13.37 11.56 4.24
CA THR A 49 -13.97 12.64 5.05
C THR A 49 -12.89 13.47 5.74
N ILE A 50 -11.86 12.86 6.31
CA ILE A 50 -10.73 13.57 6.93
C ILE A 50 -10.03 14.48 5.92
N TRP A 51 -9.80 14.00 4.71
CA TRP A 51 -9.22 14.80 3.63
C TRP A 51 -10.12 15.97 3.25
N ALA A 52 -11.43 15.73 3.08
CA ALA A 52 -12.39 16.76 2.76
C ALA A 52 -12.43 17.86 3.84
N ASP A 53 -12.48 17.48 5.11
CA ASP A 53 -12.46 18.42 6.24
C ASP A 53 -11.17 19.24 6.28
N SER A 54 -10.03 18.62 5.99
CA SER A 54 -8.74 19.32 5.93
C SER A 54 -8.71 20.36 4.83
N VAL A 55 -9.35 20.09 3.68
CA VAL A 55 -9.40 21.03 2.54
C VAL A 55 -10.42 22.15 2.78
N ILE A 56 -11.59 21.81 3.34
CA ILE A 56 -12.71 22.77 3.50
C ILE A 56 -12.51 23.66 4.72
N TYR A 57 -12.04 23.09 5.82
CA TYR A 57 -12.01 23.76 7.12
C TYR A 57 -10.60 24.06 7.63
N ASP A 58 -9.55 23.69 6.87
CA ASP A 58 -8.15 23.79 7.29
C ASP A 58 -7.90 23.13 8.67
N LYS A 59 -8.59 22.01 8.92
CA LYS A 59 -8.55 21.27 10.18
C LYS A 59 -8.49 19.77 9.92
N CYS A 60 -7.67 19.09 10.69
CA CYS A 60 -7.61 17.62 10.72
C CYS A 60 -8.06 17.14 12.10
N TYR A 61 -9.18 16.44 12.15
CA TYR A 61 -9.74 15.86 13.37
C TYR A 61 -9.35 14.39 13.57
N MET A 62 -8.36 13.92 12.85
CA MET A 62 -7.97 12.52 12.90
C MET A 62 -7.26 12.18 14.21
N ASN A 63 -7.82 11.23 14.94
CA ASN A 63 -7.10 10.52 15.98
C ASN A 63 -6.34 9.36 15.31
N CYS A 64 -5.05 9.57 15.02
CA CYS A 64 -4.22 8.59 14.32
C CYS A 64 -3.80 7.45 15.26
N HIS A 65 -4.70 6.54 15.55
CA HIS A 65 -4.36 5.29 16.20
C HIS A 65 -4.51 4.14 15.22
N PHE A 66 -3.39 3.48 14.89
CA PHE A 66 -3.43 2.27 14.08
C PHE A 66 -3.92 1.11 14.93
N SER A 67 -5.11 0.62 14.60
CA SER A 67 -5.74 -0.51 15.29
C SER A 67 -5.32 -1.83 14.68
N HIS A 68 -4.99 -1.84 13.39
CA HIS A 68 -4.71 -3.06 12.62
C HIS A 68 -3.59 -2.87 11.61
N TYR A 69 -3.02 -4.00 11.19
CA TYR A 69 -2.09 -4.08 10.06
C TYR A 69 -2.89 -4.43 8.81
N VAL A 70 -2.89 -3.55 7.83
CA VAL A 70 -3.57 -3.78 6.55
C VAL A 70 -2.55 -3.74 5.42
N THR A 71 -2.68 -4.63 4.46
CA THR A 71 -1.81 -4.70 3.30
C THR A 71 -2.54 -5.29 2.10
N HIS A 72 -2.16 -4.86 0.91
CA HIS A 72 -2.54 -5.56 -0.31
C HIS A 72 -1.44 -6.55 -0.72
N VAL A 73 -1.85 -7.73 -1.18
CA VAL A 73 -0.98 -8.77 -1.70
C VAL A 73 -1.38 -9.05 -3.14
N GLY A 74 -0.49 -8.74 -4.07
CA GLY A 74 -0.70 -9.00 -5.49
C GLY A 74 -0.11 -10.36 -5.89
N ILE A 75 -0.94 -11.21 -6.44
CA ILE A 75 -0.58 -12.50 -7.00
C ILE A 75 -0.39 -12.36 -8.51
N LYS A 76 0.66 -12.93 -9.06
CA LYS A 76 0.90 -12.99 -10.51
C LYS A 76 0.68 -14.40 -11.01
N SER A 77 -0.28 -14.59 -11.90
CA SER A 77 -0.57 -15.88 -12.53
C SER A 77 0.60 -16.46 -13.36
N SER A 78 1.58 -15.59 -13.70
CA SER A 78 2.82 -16.01 -14.36
C SER A 78 3.84 -16.64 -13.42
N ILE A 79 3.61 -16.62 -12.11
CA ILE A 79 4.46 -17.21 -11.09
C ILE A 79 3.77 -18.47 -10.56
N ASP A 80 4.50 -19.56 -10.48
CA ASP A 80 4.02 -20.82 -9.91
C ASP A 80 4.05 -20.72 -8.37
N HIS A 81 2.91 -20.40 -7.78
CA HIS A 81 2.73 -20.33 -6.34
C HIS A 81 2.35 -21.69 -5.77
N CYS A 82 2.77 -21.97 -4.52
CA CYS A 82 2.46 -23.24 -3.83
C CYS A 82 0.98 -23.38 -3.51
N HIS A 83 0.27 -22.27 -3.34
CA HIS A 83 -1.10 -22.25 -2.84
C HIS A 83 -2.03 -21.60 -3.86
N SER A 84 -3.19 -22.25 -4.08
CA SER A 84 -4.26 -21.71 -4.91
C SER A 84 -5.03 -20.61 -4.20
N ASP A 85 -5.76 -19.79 -4.97
CA ASP A 85 -6.63 -18.74 -4.41
C ASP A 85 -7.73 -19.35 -3.50
N GLU A 86 -8.22 -20.57 -3.82
CA GLU A 86 -9.19 -21.30 -2.99
C GLU A 86 -8.60 -21.63 -1.61
N GLU A 87 -7.38 -22.15 -1.57
CA GLU A 87 -6.69 -22.47 -0.31
C GLU A 87 -6.40 -21.23 0.52
N ILE A 88 -6.06 -20.10 -0.14
CA ILE A 88 -5.87 -18.81 0.51
C ILE A 88 -7.19 -18.33 1.13
N ARG A 89 -8.31 -18.41 0.39
CA ARG A 89 -9.65 -18.02 0.92
C ARG A 89 -10.09 -18.90 2.07
N GLU A 90 -9.89 -20.20 1.95
CA GLU A 90 -10.26 -21.16 3.00
C GLU A 90 -9.48 -20.89 4.30
N ARG A 91 -8.19 -20.63 4.17
CA ARG A 91 -7.30 -20.45 5.32
C ARG A 91 -7.40 -19.07 5.96
N PHE A 92 -7.50 -18.02 5.17
CA PHE A 92 -7.41 -16.63 5.63
C PHE A 92 -8.65 -15.78 5.33
N GLY A 93 -9.78 -16.40 5.01
CA GLY A 93 -11.03 -15.67 4.71
C GLY A 93 -11.46 -14.71 5.82
N GLY A 94 -11.14 -15.02 7.08
CA GLY A 94 -11.41 -14.13 8.22
C GLY A 94 -10.55 -12.86 8.25
N ASN A 95 -9.41 -12.87 7.56
CA ASN A 95 -8.50 -11.72 7.44
C ASN A 95 -8.75 -10.93 6.14
N MET A 96 -9.55 -11.47 5.22
CA MET A 96 -9.76 -10.92 3.88
C MET A 96 -10.82 -9.83 3.90
N LEU A 97 -10.45 -8.63 3.45
CA LEU A 97 -11.32 -7.47 3.35
C LEU A 97 -11.87 -7.30 1.93
N MET A 98 -11.05 -7.60 0.95
CA MET A 98 -11.36 -7.43 -0.46
C MET A 98 -10.51 -8.37 -1.30
N GLU A 99 -11.09 -8.81 -2.41
CA GLU A 99 -10.45 -9.58 -3.46
C GLU A 99 -10.87 -9.00 -4.81
N THR A 100 -9.93 -8.80 -5.71
CA THR A 100 -10.23 -8.24 -7.02
C THR A 100 -9.22 -8.64 -8.09
N GLU A 101 -9.71 -8.83 -9.30
CA GLU A 101 -8.87 -8.94 -10.49
C GLU A 101 -8.37 -7.57 -10.94
N ILE A 102 -7.15 -7.51 -11.42
CA ILE A 102 -6.50 -6.29 -11.87
C ILE A 102 -6.51 -6.23 -13.40
N PRO A 103 -6.99 -5.14 -14.01
CA PRO A 103 -6.92 -4.96 -15.45
C PRO A 103 -5.49 -5.12 -15.97
N ALA A 104 -5.33 -5.79 -17.13
CA ALA A 104 -4.03 -6.14 -17.71
C ALA A 104 -3.03 -4.96 -17.82
N LEU A 105 -3.55 -3.73 -17.95
CA LEU A 105 -2.73 -2.51 -17.98
C LEU A 105 -1.91 -2.31 -16.71
N HIS A 106 -2.43 -2.74 -15.54
CA HIS A 106 -1.81 -2.56 -14.23
C HIS A 106 -1.26 -3.86 -13.64
N ALA A 107 -1.64 -5.01 -14.21
CA ALA A 107 -1.27 -6.33 -13.71
C ALA A 107 0.26 -6.54 -13.65
N ARG A 108 1.01 -5.91 -14.57
CA ARG A 108 2.46 -6.00 -14.60
C ARG A 108 3.11 -5.49 -13.31
N GLU A 109 2.56 -4.45 -12.71
CA GLU A 109 3.14 -3.78 -11.54
C GLU A 109 2.58 -4.33 -10.23
N ILE A 110 1.27 -4.60 -10.19
CA ILE A 110 0.55 -4.91 -8.94
C ILE A 110 0.30 -6.42 -8.79
N GLY A 111 0.20 -7.18 -9.89
CA GLY A 111 -0.28 -8.56 -9.96
C GLY A 111 -1.58 -8.63 -10.74
N ASP A 112 -1.96 -9.83 -11.16
CA ASP A 112 -3.20 -10.06 -11.91
C ASP A 112 -4.41 -10.12 -10.98
N HIS A 113 -4.17 -10.52 -9.75
CA HIS A 113 -5.14 -10.68 -8.69
C HIS A 113 -4.61 -10.05 -7.39
N VAL A 114 -5.44 -9.31 -6.68
CA VAL A 114 -5.08 -8.62 -5.45
C VAL A 114 -6.03 -8.98 -4.32
N PHE A 115 -5.43 -9.32 -3.19
CA PHE A 115 -6.12 -9.50 -1.92
C PHE A 115 -5.78 -8.34 -0.99
N LEU A 116 -6.78 -7.72 -0.38
CA LEU A 116 -6.59 -6.79 0.72
C LEU A 116 -6.85 -7.55 2.02
N ILE A 117 -5.84 -7.63 2.87
CA ILE A 117 -5.89 -8.39 4.12
C ILE A 117 -5.70 -7.48 5.32
N ARG A 118 -6.32 -7.86 6.45
CA ARG A 118 -6.22 -7.20 7.75
C ARG A 118 -5.78 -8.22 8.79
N SER A 119 -4.90 -7.81 9.69
CA SER A 119 -4.41 -8.64 10.80
C SER A 119 -4.20 -7.80 12.05
N ASP A 120 -4.26 -8.46 13.20
CA ASP A 120 -4.14 -7.80 14.50
C ASP A 120 -2.69 -7.67 14.96
N SER A 121 -1.78 -8.39 14.31
CA SER A 121 -0.36 -8.31 14.60
C SER A 121 0.50 -8.30 13.35
N LYS A 122 1.73 -7.75 13.50
CA LYS A 122 2.73 -7.78 12.44
C LYS A 122 3.13 -9.20 12.08
N GLU A 123 3.25 -10.07 13.07
CA GLU A 123 3.62 -11.48 12.88
C GLU A 123 2.58 -12.23 12.05
N GLU A 124 1.30 -12.06 12.37
CA GLU A 124 0.20 -12.64 11.62
C GLU A 124 0.21 -12.16 10.16
N ARG A 125 0.34 -10.83 9.95
CA ARG A 125 0.46 -10.25 8.60
C ARG A 125 1.61 -10.88 7.82
N ASP A 126 2.79 -10.96 8.41
CA ASP A 126 3.99 -11.46 7.76
C ASP A 126 3.84 -12.96 7.43
N ASN A 127 3.18 -13.74 8.30
CA ASN A 127 2.85 -15.15 8.06
C ASN A 127 1.86 -15.31 6.88
N ILE A 128 0.81 -14.48 6.82
CA ILE A 128 -0.16 -14.51 5.72
C ILE A 128 0.55 -14.19 4.40
N ILE A 129 1.34 -13.11 4.35
CA ILE A 129 2.08 -12.72 3.13
C ILE A 129 3.03 -13.84 2.69
N SER A 130 3.77 -14.43 3.63
CA SER A 130 4.72 -15.50 3.33
C SER A 130 4.03 -16.72 2.73
N TYR A 131 2.88 -17.11 3.25
CA TYR A 131 2.09 -18.20 2.72
C TYR A 131 1.56 -17.90 1.32
N MET A 132 0.95 -16.71 1.12
CA MET A 132 0.37 -16.31 -0.17
C MET A 132 1.41 -16.21 -1.29
N LEU A 133 2.64 -15.84 -0.97
CA LEU A 133 3.72 -15.62 -1.95
C LEU A 133 4.71 -16.79 -2.02
N GLU A 134 4.45 -17.89 -1.33
CA GLU A 134 5.29 -19.09 -1.41
C GLU A 134 5.29 -19.65 -2.83
N ARG A 135 6.49 -20.03 -3.32
CA ARG A 135 6.68 -20.47 -4.70
C ARG A 135 7.12 -21.92 -4.75
N ASN A 136 6.65 -22.64 -5.74
CA ASN A 136 7.21 -23.93 -6.10
C ASN A 136 8.65 -23.73 -6.61
N ASN A 137 9.58 -24.55 -6.11
CA ASN A 137 10.99 -24.53 -6.51
C ASN A 137 11.21 -25.29 -7.82
#